data_70e2db5f1414750938a0c8ed6029b76e
#
_entry.id   70e2db5f1414750938a0c8ed6029b76e
#
_cell.length_a   1.000
_cell.length_b   1.000
_cell.length_c   1.000
_cell.angle_alpha   90.00
_cell.angle_beta   90.00
_cell.angle_gamma   90.00
#
_symmetry.space_group_name_H-M   'P 1'
#
loop_
_entity.id
_entity.type
_entity.pdbx_description
1 polymer ?
#
loop_
_entity_poly.entity_id
_entity_poly.type
_entity_poly.pdbx_seq_one_letter_code
_entity_poly.pdbx_strand_id
1 'polypeptide(L)'
;MKYKQNWEETKEKFRNYWKHQNTGRPLMIVVAEKEGAAPLPEELRSKDMEDKYMNPERMVASYRHWCENHEFLGESFPNMSADFGPGSIAAYLGSDIEFQDRTVWFTECVEDWEEEGPLKFDPENAWFQKHMEVVKKCRELAGDDFYVAIPDLMENVDILASLRGAQNTIFDLIDEPEEMEKRIQEVTDVYFEYYDRFYDLVKDSKDDSSCYTVFQIWGEGKTAKLQCDFSAMMSPTQYREFIVDSLRQQAKKLDNVLYLSLIHISEPTRLGM
;
A
#
# COMPACT_ATOMS: atom_id res chain seq x y z
N MET A 1 10.27 17.69 10.55
CA MET A 1 8.92 17.10 10.77
C MET A 1 8.23 17.85 11.92
N LYS A 2 7.07 18.43 11.69
CA LYS A 2 6.41 19.34 12.64
C LYS A 2 5.87 18.64 13.91
N TYR A 3 5.29 17.46 13.75
CA TYR A 3 4.54 16.80 14.83
C TYR A 3 5.32 15.69 15.55
N LYS A 4 6.61 15.48 15.22
CA LYS A 4 7.49 14.48 15.82
C LYS A 4 8.84 15.10 16.17
N GLN A 5 9.01 15.51 17.43
CA GLN A 5 10.22 16.24 17.86
C GLN A 5 11.49 15.38 17.81
N ASN A 6 11.40 14.11 18.19
CA ASN A 6 12.54 13.18 18.16
C ASN A 6 12.61 12.37 16.85
N TRP A 7 12.34 13.01 15.71
CA TRP A 7 12.27 12.32 14.42
C TRP A 7 13.59 11.67 14.01
N GLU A 8 14.73 12.33 14.23
CA GLU A 8 16.03 11.76 13.88
C GLU A 8 16.38 10.52 14.73
N GLU A 9 16.02 10.51 16.01
CA GLU A 9 16.13 9.33 16.86
C GLU A 9 15.23 8.19 16.34
N THR A 10 14.02 8.53 15.91
CA THR A 10 13.08 7.56 15.33
C THR A 10 13.62 6.96 14.04
N LYS A 11 14.18 7.75 13.13
CA LYS A 11 14.86 7.26 11.93
C LYS A 11 15.97 6.26 12.26
N GLU A 12 16.82 6.58 13.27
CA GLU A 12 17.91 5.68 13.65
C GLU A 12 17.39 4.32 14.15
N LYS A 13 16.27 4.30 14.86
CA LYS A 13 15.63 3.05 15.29
C LYS A 13 15.08 2.25 14.11
N PHE A 14 14.50 2.90 13.10
CA PHE A 14 14.11 2.22 11.85
C PHE A 14 15.32 1.67 11.09
N ARG A 15 16.41 2.42 10.98
CA ARG A 15 17.67 1.92 10.37
C ARG A 15 18.17 0.66 11.06
N ASN A 16 18.18 0.67 12.39
CA ASN A 16 18.57 -0.49 13.18
C ASN A 16 17.61 -1.66 13.02
N TYR A 17 16.30 -1.40 12.90
CA TYR A 17 15.29 -2.42 12.63
C TYR A 17 15.57 -3.13 11.30
N TRP A 18 15.76 -2.39 10.21
CA TRP A 18 16.04 -2.98 8.91
C TRP A 18 17.36 -3.75 8.85
N LYS A 19 18.33 -3.37 9.68
CA LYS A 19 19.62 -4.09 9.84
C LYS A 19 19.55 -5.26 10.83
N HIS A 20 18.39 -5.55 11.42
CA HIS A 20 18.22 -6.52 12.52
C HIS A 20 19.15 -6.27 13.72
N GLN A 21 19.40 -5.00 14.04
CA GLN A 21 20.32 -4.55 15.09
C GLN A 21 19.59 -3.85 16.25
N ASN A 22 18.28 -3.95 16.32
CA ASN A 22 17.52 -3.38 17.42
C ASN A 22 17.88 -4.05 18.74
N THR A 23 18.14 -3.21 19.74
CA THR A 23 18.41 -3.62 21.13
C THR A 23 17.34 -3.07 22.07
N GLY A 24 17.03 -3.81 23.13
CA GLY A 24 16.05 -3.41 24.13
C GLY A 24 14.64 -3.81 23.76
N ARG A 25 13.76 -2.87 23.44
CA ARG A 25 12.36 -3.13 23.06
C ARG A 25 12.15 -3.14 21.54
N PRO A 26 11.10 -3.79 21.04
CA PRO A 26 10.71 -3.67 19.63
C PRO A 26 10.31 -2.24 19.26
N LEU A 27 10.28 -1.94 17.96
CA LEU A 27 9.62 -0.73 17.46
C LEU A 27 8.14 -0.77 17.81
N MET A 28 7.61 0.37 18.24
CA MET A 28 6.21 0.48 18.65
C MET A 28 5.57 1.68 17.97
N ILE A 29 4.48 1.44 17.25
CA ILE A 29 3.63 2.48 16.68
C ILE A 29 2.48 2.70 17.65
N VAL A 30 2.50 3.84 18.33
CA VAL A 30 1.47 4.23 19.28
C VAL A 30 1.07 5.67 19.00
N VAL A 31 -0.20 5.89 18.74
CA VAL A 31 -0.77 7.24 18.59
C VAL A 31 -1.85 7.40 19.64
N ALA A 32 -1.79 8.49 20.37
CA ALA A 32 -2.73 8.81 21.43
C ALA A 32 -3.41 10.14 21.17
N GLU A 33 -4.69 10.23 21.46
CA GLU A 33 -5.41 11.50 21.44
C GLU A 33 -4.94 12.38 22.58
N LYS A 34 -4.72 13.67 22.32
CA LYS A 34 -4.33 14.65 23.34
C LYS A 34 -5.48 14.98 24.28
N GLU A 35 -5.17 15.30 25.51
CA GLU A 35 -6.16 15.83 26.44
C GLU A 35 -6.78 17.14 25.88
N GLY A 36 -8.09 17.19 25.80
CA GLY A 36 -8.81 18.31 25.20
C GLY A 36 -8.79 18.38 23.68
N ALA A 37 -8.49 17.27 23.01
CA ALA A 37 -8.53 17.19 21.56
C ALA A 37 -9.86 17.68 20.98
N ALA A 38 -9.79 18.51 19.95
CA ALA A 38 -10.96 19.04 19.27
C ALA A 38 -11.52 18.05 18.24
N PRO A 39 -12.83 17.84 18.16
CA PRO A 39 -13.43 17.02 17.12
C PRO A 39 -13.14 17.60 15.73
N LEU A 40 -13.17 16.75 14.71
CA LEU A 40 -13.01 17.20 13.32
C LEU A 40 -14.10 18.23 12.96
N PRO A 41 -13.71 19.45 12.54
CA PRO A 41 -14.66 20.47 12.10
C PRO A 41 -15.54 19.99 10.94
N GLU A 42 -16.77 20.48 10.90
CA GLU A 42 -17.74 20.04 9.88
C GLU A 42 -17.28 20.34 8.45
N GLU A 43 -16.63 21.48 8.24
CA GLU A 43 -16.07 21.89 6.95
C GLU A 43 -14.92 21.00 6.45
N LEU A 44 -14.31 20.20 7.34
CA LEU A 44 -13.26 19.25 6.99
C LEU A 44 -13.78 17.82 6.79
N ARG A 45 -15.07 17.56 7.06
CA ARG A 45 -15.68 16.27 6.76
C ARG A 45 -15.91 16.12 5.27
N SER A 46 -15.74 14.89 4.77
CA SER A 46 -16.05 14.58 3.38
C SER A 46 -17.54 14.68 3.12
N LYS A 47 -17.92 15.24 1.98
CA LYS A 47 -19.32 15.39 1.55
C LYS A 47 -19.86 14.11 0.94
N ASP A 48 -19.01 13.41 0.22
CA ASP A 48 -19.29 12.16 -0.49
C ASP A 48 -17.99 11.34 -0.65
N MET A 49 -18.05 10.23 -1.37
CA MET A 49 -16.90 9.35 -1.57
C MET A 49 -15.85 9.96 -2.50
N GLU A 50 -16.26 10.67 -3.53
CA GLU A 50 -15.33 11.37 -4.41
C GLU A 50 -14.53 12.42 -3.62
N ASP A 51 -15.21 13.26 -2.85
CA ASP A 51 -14.57 14.23 -1.98
C ASP A 51 -13.66 13.56 -0.93
N LYS A 52 -14.03 12.37 -0.42
CA LYS A 52 -13.23 11.64 0.56
C LYS A 52 -11.90 11.15 0.00
N TYR A 53 -11.90 10.59 -1.20
CA TYR A 53 -10.73 9.94 -1.79
C TYR A 53 -9.94 10.84 -2.75
N MET A 54 -10.57 11.87 -3.34
CA MET A 54 -10.01 12.64 -4.45
C MET A 54 -9.92 14.15 -4.22
N ASN A 55 -10.16 14.63 -3.00
CA ASN A 55 -9.98 16.05 -2.65
C ASN A 55 -8.73 16.24 -1.78
N PRO A 56 -7.54 16.52 -2.38
CA PRO A 56 -6.30 16.60 -1.65
C PRO A 56 -6.25 17.76 -0.63
N GLU A 57 -6.91 18.89 -0.92
CA GLU A 57 -6.96 20.04 -0.02
C GLU A 57 -7.65 19.67 1.30
N ARG A 58 -8.80 19.02 1.21
CA ARG A 58 -9.54 18.56 2.40
C ARG A 58 -8.82 17.41 3.10
N MET A 59 -8.29 16.42 2.35
CA MET A 59 -7.55 15.30 2.91
C MET A 59 -6.38 15.79 3.77
N VAL A 60 -5.58 16.71 3.24
CA VAL A 60 -4.43 17.28 3.95
C VAL A 60 -4.86 18.14 5.12
N ALA A 61 -5.91 18.96 4.98
CA ALA A 61 -6.41 19.78 6.06
C ALA A 61 -6.99 18.94 7.22
N SER A 62 -7.76 17.90 6.91
CA SER A 62 -8.29 16.95 7.90
C SER A 62 -7.16 16.21 8.62
N TYR A 63 -6.14 15.74 7.87
CA TYR A 63 -5.00 15.05 8.46
C TYR A 63 -4.15 15.99 9.35
N ARG A 64 -3.97 17.27 8.96
CA ARG A 64 -3.34 18.28 9.79
C ARG A 64 -4.07 18.47 11.11
N HIS A 65 -5.39 18.64 11.05
CA HIS A 65 -6.21 18.75 12.24
C HIS A 65 -6.04 17.50 13.13
N TRP A 66 -6.04 16.32 12.54
CA TRP A 66 -5.81 15.08 13.28
C TRP A 66 -4.42 15.08 13.95
N CYS A 67 -3.34 15.44 13.26
CA CYS A 67 -1.99 15.54 13.82
C CYS A 67 -1.90 16.56 14.97
N GLU A 68 -2.62 17.66 14.90
CA GLU A 68 -2.65 18.68 15.95
C GLU A 68 -3.31 18.17 17.23
N ASN A 69 -4.21 17.21 17.12
CA ASN A 69 -4.97 16.62 18.22
C ASN A 69 -4.42 15.26 18.71
N HIS A 70 -3.32 14.76 18.13
CA HIS A 70 -2.72 13.49 18.51
C HIS A 70 -1.24 13.61 18.85
N GLU A 71 -0.76 12.71 19.69
CA GLU A 71 0.65 12.51 20.04
C GLU A 71 1.20 11.27 19.38
N PHE A 72 2.37 11.39 18.79
CA PHE A 72 3.09 10.27 18.13
C PHE A 72 4.15 9.72 19.09
N LEU A 73 3.77 8.68 19.83
CA LEU A 73 4.61 8.02 20.82
C LEU A 73 5.43 6.88 20.21
N GLY A 74 6.43 6.40 20.94
CA GLY A 74 7.31 5.36 20.42
C GLY A 74 7.96 5.76 19.09
N GLU A 75 7.87 4.92 18.10
CA GLU A 75 8.38 5.17 16.74
C GLU A 75 7.30 5.58 15.75
N SER A 76 6.07 5.84 16.22
CA SER A 76 5.04 6.43 15.37
C SER A 76 5.46 7.82 14.89
N PHE A 77 5.07 8.16 13.69
CA PHE A 77 5.34 9.44 13.06
C PHE A 77 4.17 9.82 12.14
N PRO A 78 3.95 11.12 11.91
CA PRO A 78 2.87 11.56 11.04
C PRO A 78 3.16 11.16 9.57
N ASN A 79 2.28 10.33 9.04
CA ASN A 79 2.28 9.93 7.64
C ASN A 79 0.83 9.76 7.16
N MET A 80 0.54 10.36 6.04
CA MET A 80 -0.79 10.39 5.46
C MET A 80 -0.88 9.40 4.30
N SER A 81 -1.95 8.61 4.26
CA SER A 81 -2.31 7.83 3.08
C SER A 81 -3.15 8.70 2.12
N ALA A 82 -2.75 8.72 0.85
CA ALA A 82 -3.56 9.23 -0.26
C ALA A 82 -3.76 8.05 -1.22
N ASP A 83 -4.68 7.15 -0.86
CA ASP A 83 -4.79 5.82 -1.42
C ASP A 83 -6.18 5.58 -2.00
N PHE A 84 -6.26 4.94 -3.16
CA PHE A 84 -7.51 4.51 -3.80
C PHE A 84 -7.90 3.08 -3.42
N GLY A 85 -7.34 2.59 -2.32
CA GLY A 85 -7.59 1.28 -1.75
C GLY A 85 -6.50 0.27 -2.10
N PRO A 86 -6.41 -0.83 -1.31
CA PRO A 86 -5.43 -1.88 -1.54
C PRO A 86 -5.68 -2.55 -2.89
N GLY A 87 -4.64 -2.60 -3.73
CA GLY A 87 -4.73 -3.19 -5.06
C GLY A 87 -5.07 -2.22 -6.18
N SER A 88 -4.79 -0.93 -6.02
CA SER A 88 -5.05 0.10 -7.06
C SER A 88 -4.50 -0.27 -8.45
N ILE A 89 -3.47 -1.13 -8.54
CA ILE A 89 -2.96 -1.65 -9.82
C ILE A 89 -4.06 -2.34 -10.64
N ALA A 90 -5.05 -2.98 -10.01
CA ALA A 90 -6.17 -3.56 -10.74
C ALA A 90 -6.92 -2.50 -11.57
N ALA A 91 -7.13 -1.31 -11.01
CA ALA A 91 -7.75 -0.21 -11.75
C ALA A 91 -6.87 0.34 -12.87
N TYR A 92 -5.54 0.33 -12.69
CA TYR A 92 -4.62 0.76 -13.73
C TYR A 92 -4.50 -0.27 -14.87
N LEU A 93 -4.98 -1.50 -14.62
CA LEU A 93 -5.01 -2.57 -15.60
C LEU A 93 -6.42 -2.83 -16.18
N GLY A 94 -7.41 -1.98 -15.88
CA GLY A 94 -8.70 -1.99 -16.56
C GLY A 94 -9.93 -2.11 -15.67
N SER A 95 -9.78 -2.41 -14.39
CA SER A 95 -10.89 -2.47 -13.45
C SER A 95 -11.46 -1.08 -13.13
N ASP A 96 -12.74 -1.01 -12.82
CA ASP A 96 -13.33 0.19 -12.20
C ASP A 96 -13.22 0.12 -10.67
N ILE A 97 -13.25 1.30 -10.02
CA ILE A 97 -13.19 1.43 -8.56
C ILE A 97 -14.55 1.81 -8.00
N GLU A 98 -15.05 1.01 -7.07
CA GLU A 98 -16.21 1.34 -6.25
C GLU A 98 -15.73 1.78 -4.86
N PHE A 99 -15.77 3.08 -4.59
CA PHE A 99 -15.42 3.65 -3.30
C PHE A 99 -16.56 3.51 -2.30
N GLN A 100 -16.24 2.96 -1.12
CA GLN A 100 -17.16 2.87 0.02
C GLN A 100 -16.58 3.56 1.26
N ASP A 101 -17.36 3.68 2.33
CA ASP A 101 -16.91 4.41 3.53
C ASP A 101 -15.67 3.80 4.20
N ARG A 102 -15.55 2.49 4.23
CA ARG A 102 -14.45 1.80 4.93
C ARG A 102 -13.58 0.90 4.06
N THR A 103 -13.92 0.77 2.79
CA THR A 103 -13.21 -0.12 1.87
C THR A 103 -13.38 0.38 0.44
N VAL A 104 -12.68 -0.28 -0.46
CA VAL A 104 -12.78 -0.05 -1.90
C VAL A 104 -12.91 -1.42 -2.56
N TRP A 105 -13.69 -1.51 -3.61
CA TRP A 105 -13.83 -2.71 -4.42
C TRP A 105 -13.40 -2.44 -5.84
N PHE A 106 -12.79 -3.43 -6.46
CA PHE A 106 -12.42 -3.42 -7.87
C PHE A 106 -13.40 -4.31 -8.63
N THR A 107 -13.95 -3.81 -9.73
CA THR A 107 -14.91 -4.55 -10.54
C THR A 107 -14.18 -5.55 -11.42
N GLU A 108 -14.61 -6.81 -11.38
CA GLU A 108 -14.07 -7.83 -12.29
C GLU A 108 -14.27 -7.38 -13.75
N CYS A 109 -13.23 -7.49 -14.57
CA CYS A 109 -13.24 -7.02 -15.95
C CYS A 109 -12.65 -8.02 -16.95
N VAL A 110 -12.07 -9.12 -16.48
CA VAL A 110 -11.51 -10.19 -17.32
C VAL A 110 -12.46 -11.39 -17.32
N GLU A 111 -13.06 -11.71 -18.47
CA GLU A 111 -13.90 -12.89 -18.63
C GLU A 111 -13.09 -14.13 -19.05
N ASP A 112 -12.05 -13.95 -19.84
CA ASP A 112 -11.18 -15.02 -20.33
C ASP A 112 -9.78 -14.46 -20.63
N TRP A 113 -8.72 -15.12 -20.10
CA TRP A 113 -7.35 -14.69 -20.33
C TRP A 113 -6.88 -14.86 -21.78
N GLU A 114 -7.47 -15.82 -22.55
CA GLU A 114 -7.15 -16.00 -23.95
C GLU A 114 -7.61 -14.82 -24.84
N GLU A 115 -8.69 -14.14 -24.42
CA GLU A 115 -9.24 -12.98 -25.12
C GLU A 115 -8.54 -11.66 -24.70
N GLU A 116 -7.82 -11.69 -23.57
CA GLU A 116 -7.14 -10.51 -23.04
C GLU A 116 -5.74 -10.33 -23.62
N GLY A 117 -5.42 -9.10 -23.96
CA GLY A 117 -4.06 -8.70 -24.27
C GLY A 117 -3.12 -8.83 -23.07
N PRO A 118 -1.79 -8.67 -23.27
CA PRO A 118 -0.85 -8.68 -22.17
C PRO A 118 -1.10 -7.49 -21.21
N LEU A 119 -1.02 -7.74 -19.91
CA LEU A 119 -1.09 -6.71 -18.88
C LEU A 119 0.16 -5.82 -18.97
N LYS A 120 -0.02 -4.55 -19.25
CA LYS A 120 1.08 -3.60 -19.49
C LYS A 120 0.87 -2.31 -18.74
N PHE A 121 1.97 -1.65 -18.41
CA PHE A 121 1.94 -0.29 -17.92
C PHE A 121 1.31 0.65 -18.96
N ASP A 122 0.25 1.35 -18.55
CA ASP A 122 -0.38 2.40 -19.33
C ASP A 122 -0.27 3.74 -18.60
N PRO A 123 0.62 4.64 -19.04
CA PRO A 123 0.76 5.95 -18.43
C PRO A 123 -0.47 6.84 -18.59
N GLU A 124 -1.35 6.56 -19.57
CA GLU A 124 -2.55 7.36 -19.87
C GLU A 124 -3.82 6.81 -19.20
N ASN A 125 -3.72 5.69 -18.44
CA ASN A 125 -4.86 5.16 -17.71
C ASN A 125 -5.45 6.23 -16.78
N ALA A 126 -6.78 6.45 -16.87
CA ALA A 126 -7.46 7.54 -16.19
C ALA A 126 -7.37 7.44 -14.65
N TRP A 127 -7.48 6.21 -14.09
CA TRP A 127 -7.36 6.00 -12.65
C TRP A 127 -5.94 6.24 -12.15
N PHE A 128 -4.94 5.79 -12.89
CA PHE A 128 -3.54 6.04 -12.58
C PHE A 128 -3.21 7.53 -12.59
N GLN A 129 -3.61 8.24 -13.64
CA GLN A 129 -3.39 9.68 -13.75
C GLN A 129 -4.08 10.46 -12.63
N LYS A 130 -5.32 10.09 -12.31
CA LYS A 130 -6.07 10.73 -11.22
C LYS A 130 -5.40 10.47 -9.87
N HIS A 131 -4.94 9.24 -9.61
CA HIS A 131 -4.25 8.91 -8.37
C HIS A 131 -2.93 9.67 -8.23
N MET A 132 -2.13 9.73 -9.31
CA MET A 132 -0.90 10.51 -9.36
C MET A 132 -1.14 12.00 -9.08
N GLU A 133 -2.21 12.58 -9.65
CA GLU A 133 -2.61 13.97 -9.39
C GLU A 133 -2.91 14.20 -7.90
N VAL A 134 -3.71 13.33 -7.29
CA VAL A 134 -4.11 13.43 -5.88
C VAL A 134 -2.88 13.29 -4.96
N VAL A 135 -2.04 12.27 -5.17
CA VAL A 135 -0.84 12.04 -4.36
C VAL A 135 0.13 13.21 -4.50
N LYS A 136 0.38 13.69 -5.72
CA LYS A 136 1.24 14.85 -5.98
C LYS A 136 0.75 16.08 -5.22
N LYS A 137 -0.55 16.36 -5.30
CA LYS A 137 -1.13 17.53 -4.63
C LYS A 137 -1.10 17.38 -3.11
N CYS A 138 -1.36 16.20 -2.58
CA CYS A 138 -1.20 15.91 -1.16
C CYS A 138 0.25 16.15 -0.71
N ARG A 139 1.25 15.69 -1.49
CA ARG A 139 2.67 15.89 -1.18
C ARG A 139 3.07 17.37 -1.20
N GLU A 140 2.59 18.15 -2.18
CA GLU A 140 2.81 19.59 -2.24
C GLU A 140 2.24 20.30 -1.01
N LEU A 141 1.01 19.98 -0.64
CA LEU A 141 0.32 20.59 0.51
C LEU A 141 0.88 20.14 1.86
N ALA A 142 1.34 18.89 1.99
CA ALA A 142 1.96 18.37 3.20
C ALA A 142 3.28 19.08 3.55
N GLY A 143 4.07 19.45 2.53
CA GLY A 143 5.38 20.07 2.73
C GLY A 143 6.29 19.21 3.63
N ASP A 144 6.92 19.82 4.61
CA ASP A 144 7.77 19.14 5.61
C ASP A 144 7.02 18.77 6.91
N ASP A 145 5.70 18.98 6.97
CA ASP A 145 4.90 18.72 8.17
C ASP A 145 4.80 17.21 8.47
N PHE A 146 4.55 16.40 7.43
CA PHE A 146 4.40 14.95 7.51
C PHE A 146 4.70 14.27 6.17
N TYR A 147 4.92 12.97 6.20
CA TYR A 147 5.04 12.17 4.98
C TYR A 147 3.69 11.97 4.29
N VAL A 148 3.70 11.91 2.96
CA VAL A 148 2.65 11.25 2.19
C VAL A 148 3.22 9.89 1.80
N ALA A 149 2.51 8.84 2.17
CA ALA A 149 2.99 7.47 1.99
C ALA A 149 2.79 6.98 0.55
N ILE A 150 3.60 6.03 0.12
CA ILE A 150 3.37 5.27 -1.11
C ILE A 150 2.05 4.51 -0.95
N PRO A 151 1.14 4.55 -1.93
CA PRO A 151 -0.14 3.82 -1.89
C PRO A 151 0.03 2.30 -1.79
N ASP A 152 -1.00 1.61 -1.30
CA ASP A 152 -1.03 0.15 -1.25
C ASP A 152 -1.38 -0.44 -2.62
N LEU A 153 -0.36 -0.66 -3.43
CA LEU A 153 -0.51 -1.09 -4.82
C LEU A 153 -0.95 -2.54 -4.95
N MET A 154 -0.56 -3.41 -3.99
CA MET A 154 -0.65 -4.87 -4.08
C MET A 154 0.02 -5.46 -5.33
N GLU A 155 0.14 -6.76 -5.38
CA GLU A 155 0.92 -7.45 -6.41
C GLU A 155 0.40 -8.86 -6.69
N ASN A 156 1.06 -9.56 -7.62
CA ASN A 156 0.92 -10.97 -7.98
C ASN A 156 -0.54 -11.42 -8.21
N VAL A 157 -0.90 -12.61 -7.73
CA VAL A 157 -2.23 -13.20 -7.94
C VAL A 157 -3.36 -12.43 -7.26
N ASP A 158 -3.08 -11.59 -6.25
CA ASP A 158 -4.10 -10.75 -5.62
C ASP A 158 -4.68 -9.74 -6.64
N ILE A 159 -3.83 -9.19 -7.51
CA ILE A 159 -4.27 -8.32 -8.61
C ILE A 159 -5.07 -9.11 -9.66
N LEU A 160 -4.60 -10.30 -10.02
CA LEU A 160 -5.32 -11.14 -10.98
C LEU A 160 -6.71 -11.53 -10.46
N ALA A 161 -6.82 -11.83 -9.15
CA ALA A 161 -8.10 -12.12 -8.52
C ALA A 161 -9.04 -10.89 -8.49
N SER A 162 -8.49 -9.69 -8.42
CA SER A 162 -9.28 -8.46 -8.53
C SER A 162 -9.80 -8.22 -9.95
N LEU A 163 -9.05 -8.63 -10.98
CA LEU A 163 -9.44 -8.50 -12.39
C LEU A 163 -10.41 -9.59 -12.85
N ARG A 164 -10.19 -10.85 -12.43
CA ARG A 164 -10.84 -12.06 -12.93
C ARG A 164 -11.92 -12.63 -11.99
N GLY A 165 -11.90 -12.19 -10.73
CA GLY A 165 -12.68 -12.79 -9.65
C GLY A 165 -11.96 -13.98 -9.00
N ALA A 166 -12.09 -14.07 -7.67
CA ALA A 166 -11.37 -15.07 -6.88
C ALA A 166 -11.68 -16.52 -7.29
N GLN A 167 -12.94 -16.82 -7.62
CA GLN A 167 -13.35 -18.18 -7.99
C GLN A 167 -12.73 -18.61 -9.32
N ASN A 168 -12.78 -17.76 -10.33
CA ASN A 168 -12.19 -18.06 -11.64
C ASN A 168 -10.66 -18.20 -11.53
N THR A 169 -10.01 -17.32 -10.77
CA THR A 169 -8.57 -17.38 -10.53
C THR A 169 -8.14 -18.72 -9.90
N ILE A 170 -8.96 -19.32 -8.99
CA ILE A 170 -8.67 -20.66 -8.45
C ILE A 170 -8.71 -21.72 -9.55
N PHE A 171 -9.69 -21.68 -10.44
CA PHE A 171 -9.80 -22.62 -11.55
C PHE A 171 -8.66 -22.42 -12.54
N ASP A 172 -8.36 -21.18 -12.92
CA ASP A 172 -7.28 -20.85 -13.86
C ASP A 172 -5.90 -21.34 -13.34
N LEU A 173 -5.63 -21.24 -12.02
CA LEU A 173 -4.40 -21.79 -11.41
C LEU A 173 -4.28 -23.34 -11.52
N ILE A 174 -5.38 -24.04 -11.75
CA ILE A 174 -5.41 -25.50 -11.89
C ILE A 174 -5.43 -25.89 -13.37
N ASP A 175 -6.28 -25.25 -14.15
CA ASP A 175 -6.61 -25.64 -15.52
C ASP A 175 -5.67 -24.99 -16.55
N GLU A 176 -5.15 -23.77 -16.23
CA GLU A 176 -4.32 -22.95 -17.12
C GLU A 176 -3.02 -22.44 -16.44
N PRO A 177 -2.22 -23.31 -15.82
CA PRO A 177 -1.08 -22.89 -15.00
C PRO A 177 -0.03 -22.05 -15.75
N GLU A 178 0.23 -22.37 -17.04
CA GLU A 178 1.21 -21.64 -17.86
C GLU A 178 0.74 -20.20 -18.14
N GLU A 179 -0.56 -20.01 -18.40
CA GLU A 179 -1.12 -18.67 -18.60
C GLU A 179 -1.08 -17.88 -17.26
N MET A 180 -1.39 -18.51 -16.13
CA MET A 180 -1.33 -17.88 -14.84
C MET A 180 0.09 -17.46 -14.45
N GLU A 181 1.10 -18.29 -14.70
CA GLU A 181 2.51 -17.91 -14.51
C GLU A 181 2.87 -16.65 -15.32
N LYS A 182 2.46 -16.62 -16.59
CA LYS A 182 2.67 -15.47 -17.47
C LYS A 182 1.99 -14.21 -16.92
N ARG A 183 0.72 -14.29 -16.49
CA ARG A 183 -0.03 -13.15 -15.96
C ARG A 183 0.55 -12.64 -14.65
N ILE A 184 0.99 -13.53 -13.75
CA ILE A 184 1.69 -13.15 -12.52
C ILE A 184 3.00 -12.42 -12.83
N GLN A 185 3.74 -12.88 -13.85
CA GLN A 185 4.96 -12.20 -14.29
C GLN A 185 4.65 -10.81 -14.87
N GLU A 186 3.60 -10.67 -15.68
CA GLU A 186 3.16 -9.38 -16.23
C GLU A 186 2.81 -8.39 -15.10
N VAL A 187 2.06 -8.82 -14.07
CA VAL A 187 1.78 -7.98 -12.88
C VAL A 187 3.07 -7.61 -12.14
N THR A 188 4.00 -8.56 -12.00
CA THR A 188 5.29 -8.31 -11.35
C THR A 188 6.11 -7.25 -12.09
N ASP A 189 6.08 -7.28 -13.42
CA ASP A 189 6.79 -6.32 -14.26
C ASP A 189 6.18 -4.92 -14.17
N VAL A 190 4.86 -4.80 -14.26
CA VAL A 190 4.19 -3.50 -14.21
C VAL A 190 4.18 -2.89 -12.80
N TYR A 191 4.31 -3.68 -11.74
CA TYR A 191 4.33 -3.20 -10.37
C TYR A 191 5.34 -2.06 -10.18
N PHE A 192 6.58 -2.24 -10.64
CA PHE A 192 7.62 -1.22 -10.46
C PHE A 192 7.47 -0.04 -11.42
N GLU A 193 6.78 -0.22 -12.56
CA GLU A 193 6.44 0.88 -13.43
C GLU A 193 5.51 1.89 -12.72
N TYR A 194 4.57 1.38 -11.90
CA TYR A 194 3.68 2.21 -11.10
C TYR A 194 4.35 2.66 -9.79
N TYR A 195 4.99 1.74 -9.05
CA TYR A 195 5.64 2.02 -7.78
C TYR A 195 6.67 3.13 -7.88
N ASP A 196 7.56 3.07 -8.87
CA ASP A 196 8.66 4.03 -9.05
C ASP A 196 8.13 5.45 -9.28
N ARG A 197 7.00 5.59 -9.95
CA ARG A 197 6.37 6.90 -10.18
C ARG A 197 5.79 7.50 -8.88
N PHE A 198 5.16 6.68 -8.06
CA PHE A 198 4.71 7.14 -6.75
C PHE A 198 5.90 7.43 -5.82
N TYR A 199 6.91 6.56 -5.81
CA TYR A 199 8.12 6.79 -5.03
C TYR A 199 8.79 8.12 -5.39
N ASP A 200 8.96 8.43 -6.67
CA ASP A 200 9.55 9.69 -7.12
C ASP A 200 8.73 10.92 -6.73
N LEU A 201 7.42 10.79 -6.56
CA LEU A 201 6.56 11.88 -6.07
C LEU A 201 6.69 12.12 -4.57
N VAL A 202 6.80 11.05 -3.77
CA VAL A 202 6.63 11.14 -2.31
C VAL A 202 7.92 11.03 -1.52
N LYS A 203 9.02 10.54 -2.10
CA LYS A 203 10.30 10.40 -1.40
C LYS A 203 10.79 11.73 -0.81
N ASP A 204 11.45 11.65 0.32
CA ASP A 204 12.09 12.83 0.93
C ASP A 204 13.28 13.27 0.08
N SER A 205 13.30 14.53 -0.32
CA SER A 205 14.36 15.08 -1.18
C SER A 205 15.72 15.17 -0.50
N LYS A 206 15.83 14.96 0.81
CA LYS A 206 17.06 15.09 1.58
C LYS A 206 17.82 13.76 1.68
N ASP A 207 17.12 12.66 1.74
CA ASP A 207 17.70 11.35 2.00
C ASP A 207 17.07 10.21 1.18
N ASP A 208 16.23 10.53 0.19
CA ASP A 208 15.49 9.60 -0.67
C ASP A 208 14.64 8.59 0.12
N SER A 209 14.40 8.84 1.42
CA SER A 209 13.57 7.96 2.24
C SER A 209 12.11 8.00 1.84
N SER A 210 11.41 6.91 2.08
CA SER A 210 10.00 6.78 1.81
C SER A 210 9.24 6.15 2.97
N CYS A 211 7.92 6.32 2.95
CA CYS A 211 7.00 5.70 3.88
C CYS A 211 5.98 4.89 3.10
N TYR A 212 5.70 3.67 3.56
CA TYR A 212 4.64 2.84 3.00
C TYR A 212 3.40 2.89 3.89
N THR A 213 2.21 2.97 3.26
CA THR A 213 0.99 3.35 3.96
C THR A 213 0.55 2.39 5.06
N VAL A 214 0.11 1.22 4.78
CA VAL A 214 -0.67 0.35 5.67
C VAL A 214 -0.04 0.16 7.07
N PHE A 215 1.28 -0.06 7.15
CA PHE A 215 1.99 -0.33 8.40
C PHE A 215 2.75 0.87 8.94
N GLN A 216 2.62 2.03 8.31
CA GLN A 216 3.35 3.24 8.71
C GLN A 216 4.85 2.97 8.86
N ILE A 217 5.42 2.19 7.94
CA ILE A 217 6.85 1.86 7.95
C ILE A 217 7.62 2.91 7.16
N TRP A 218 8.75 3.32 7.73
CA TRP A 218 9.69 4.23 7.10
C TRP A 218 11.00 3.49 6.79
N GLY A 219 11.65 3.85 5.69
CA GLY A 219 12.99 3.38 5.36
C GLY A 219 13.72 4.31 4.40
N GLU A 220 15.05 4.24 4.39
CA GLU A 220 15.88 4.90 3.38
C GLU A 220 15.70 4.16 2.05
N GLY A 221 15.49 4.91 0.96
CA GLY A 221 15.22 4.34 -0.34
C GLY A 221 13.79 3.81 -0.51
N LYS A 222 13.66 2.82 -1.39
CA LYS A 222 12.37 2.20 -1.75
C LYS A 222 11.90 1.25 -0.66
N THR A 223 10.80 1.59 -0.03
CA THR A 223 10.20 0.81 1.07
C THR A 223 8.82 0.34 0.68
N ALA A 224 8.55 -0.96 0.81
CA ALA A 224 7.23 -1.52 0.52
C ALA A 224 6.86 -2.70 1.43
N LYS A 225 5.58 -2.96 1.50
CA LYS A 225 4.99 -4.19 1.97
C LYS A 225 4.77 -5.11 0.75
N LEU A 226 5.15 -6.37 0.87
CA LEU A 226 4.78 -7.43 -0.06
C LEU A 226 3.81 -8.39 0.63
N GLN A 227 2.89 -8.99 -0.12
CA GLN A 227 1.88 -9.93 0.39
C GLN A 227 1.42 -10.90 -0.69
N CYS A 228 0.61 -11.86 -0.30
CA CYS A 228 -0.26 -12.64 -1.16
C CYS A 228 -1.42 -13.15 -0.30
N ASP A 229 -2.51 -12.40 -0.25
CA ASP A 229 -3.70 -12.75 0.54
C ASP A 229 -4.42 -13.96 -0.05
N PHE A 230 -4.38 -14.09 -1.37
CA PHE A 230 -4.90 -15.24 -2.09
C PHE A 230 -4.26 -16.57 -1.66
N SER A 231 -3.08 -16.52 -1.04
CA SER A 231 -2.38 -17.71 -0.52
C SER A 231 -3.22 -18.52 0.48
N ALA A 232 -4.23 -17.92 1.11
CA ALA A 232 -5.19 -18.61 1.97
C ALA A 232 -6.03 -19.67 1.20
N MET A 233 -6.14 -19.53 -0.11
CA MET A 233 -6.88 -20.42 -1.01
C MET A 233 -5.97 -21.34 -1.83
N MET A 234 -4.65 -21.26 -1.65
CA MET A 234 -3.65 -22.03 -2.38
C MET A 234 -3.06 -23.14 -1.52
N SER A 235 -2.67 -24.24 -2.16
CA SER A 235 -1.80 -25.23 -1.51
C SER A 235 -0.37 -24.69 -1.35
N PRO A 236 0.43 -25.22 -0.39
CA PRO A 236 1.83 -24.85 -0.27
C PRO A 236 2.67 -25.11 -1.52
N THR A 237 2.26 -26.05 -2.36
CA THR A 237 2.92 -26.35 -3.65
C THR A 237 2.65 -25.24 -4.65
N GLN A 238 1.39 -24.87 -4.85
CA GLN A 238 1.00 -23.77 -5.73
C GLN A 238 1.64 -22.43 -5.29
N TYR A 239 1.67 -22.15 -3.97
CA TYR A 239 2.35 -20.96 -3.48
C TYR A 239 3.84 -20.91 -3.87
N ARG A 240 4.55 -22.04 -3.76
CA ARG A 240 5.97 -22.10 -4.17
C ARG A 240 6.15 -21.95 -5.67
N GLU A 241 5.26 -22.50 -6.45
CA GLU A 241 5.27 -22.50 -7.92
C GLU A 241 4.97 -21.10 -8.46
N PHE A 242 3.86 -20.50 -8.07
CA PHE A 242 3.36 -19.27 -8.66
C PHE A 242 3.86 -18.00 -7.98
N ILE A 243 4.08 -18.00 -6.64
CA ILE A 243 4.22 -16.76 -5.88
C ILE A 243 5.65 -16.45 -5.46
N VAL A 244 6.41 -17.47 -5.05
CA VAL A 244 7.73 -17.25 -4.42
C VAL A 244 8.69 -16.50 -5.32
N ASP A 245 8.72 -16.77 -6.61
CA ASP A 245 9.66 -16.12 -7.53
C ASP A 245 9.25 -14.68 -7.85
N SER A 246 7.97 -14.39 -7.97
CA SER A 246 7.42 -13.03 -8.08
C SER A 246 7.86 -12.18 -6.88
N LEU A 247 7.60 -12.66 -5.65
CA LEU A 247 8.02 -11.96 -4.43
C LEU A 247 9.53 -11.74 -4.34
N ARG A 248 10.34 -12.74 -4.76
CA ARG A 248 11.82 -12.59 -4.81
C ARG A 248 12.27 -11.52 -5.79
N GLN A 249 11.64 -11.45 -6.96
CA GLN A 249 11.95 -10.42 -7.95
C GLN A 249 11.65 -9.03 -7.40
N GLN A 250 10.51 -8.87 -6.75
CA GLN A 250 10.10 -7.61 -6.13
C GLN A 250 11.01 -7.23 -4.97
N ALA A 251 11.28 -8.16 -4.05
CA ALA A 251 12.17 -7.90 -2.92
C ALA A 251 13.57 -7.45 -3.31
N LYS A 252 14.10 -7.90 -4.46
CA LYS A 252 15.41 -7.49 -4.98
C LYS A 252 15.47 -6.04 -5.47
N LYS A 253 14.33 -5.44 -5.81
CA LYS A 253 14.23 -4.07 -6.31
C LYS A 253 13.91 -3.04 -5.22
N LEU A 254 13.70 -3.50 -3.99
CA LEU A 254 13.35 -2.69 -2.82
C LEU A 254 14.51 -2.67 -1.83
N ASP A 255 14.72 -1.53 -1.17
CA ASP A 255 15.73 -1.38 -0.12
C ASP A 255 15.24 -1.91 1.23
N ASN A 256 13.94 -1.76 1.50
CA ASN A 256 13.31 -2.21 2.73
C ASN A 256 12.00 -2.93 2.42
N VAL A 257 11.87 -4.17 2.89
CA VAL A 257 10.72 -5.04 2.61
C VAL A 257 10.13 -5.58 3.89
N LEU A 258 8.81 -5.39 4.06
CA LEU A 258 8.01 -6.08 5.05
C LEU A 258 7.09 -7.07 4.32
N TYR A 259 7.07 -8.33 4.76
CA TYR A 259 6.10 -9.29 4.24
C TYR A 259 4.89 -9.39 5.16
N LEU A 260 3.70 -9.13 4.62
CA LEU A 260 2.43 -9.37 5.31
C LEU A 260 1.92 -10.77 4.98
N SER A 261 1.56 -11.52 6.02
CA SER A 261 0.88 -12.79 5.87
C SER A 261 -0.35 -12.85 6.76
N LEU A 262 -1.53 -12.81 6.19
CA LEU A 262 -2.79 -12.93 6.91
C LEU A 262 -3.00 -14.33 7.48
N ILE A 263 -2.49 -15.37 6.83
CA ILE A 263 -2.61 -16.75 7.28
C ILE A 263 -1.84 -17.00 8.59
N HIS A 264 -0.68 -16.36 8.77
CA HIS A 264 0.11 -16.47 10.01
C HIS A 264 -0.50 -15.66 11.16
N ILE A 265 -1.27 -14.64 10.88
CA ILE A 265 -1.99 -13.85 11.90
C ILE A 265 -3.13 -14.67 12.52
N SER A 266 -3.75 -15.55 11.75
CA SER A 266 -4.85 -16.40 12.22
C SER A 266 -4.42 -17.70 12.92
N GLU A 267 -3.17 -18.14 12.74
CA GLU A 267 -2.63 -19.38 13.32
C GLU A 267 -2.64 -19.41 14.87
N PRO A 268 -2.24 -18.37 15.60
CA PRO A 268 -2.24 -18.40 17.07
C PRO A 268 -3.61 -18.67 17.70
N THR A 269 -4.70 -18.35 17.01
CA THR A 269 -6.07 -18.60 17.50
C THR A 269 -6.47 -20.06 17.38
N ARG A 270 -5.84 -20.85 16.51
CA ARG A 270 -6.06 -22.29 16.37
C ARG A 270 -5.27 -23.10 17.41
N LEU A 271 -4.09 -22.63 17.78
CA LEU A 271 -3.25 -23.29 18.80
C LEU A 271 -3.78 -23.10 20.22
N GLY A 272 -4.64 -22.12 20.46
CA GLY A 272 -5.30 -21.88 21.75
C GLY A 272 -6.61 -22.64 21.93
N MET A 273 -7.05 -23.36 20.95
CA MET A 273 -8.21 -24.26 21.01
C MET A 273 -7.78 -25.72 21.17
#